data_540e341afeb351e7ed91ea2d4338bc71
#
_entry.id   540e341afeb351e7ed91ea2d4338bc71
#
_cell.length_a   1.000
_cell.length_b   1.000
_cell.length_c   1.000
_cell.angle_alpha   90.00
_cell.angle_beta   90.00
_cell.angle_gamma   90.00
#
_symmetry.space_group_name_H-M   'P 1'
#
loop_
_entity.id
_entity.type
_entity.pdbx_description
1 polymer ?
#
loop_
_entity_poly.entity_id
_entity_poly.type
_entity_poly.pdbx_seq_one_letter_code
_entity_poly.pdbx_strand_id
1 'polypeptide(L)'
;MRQIINFVFMKTVYKFLLNKLPRPLLIRLSYVFKFFAPLIYKGNKVECPVCENKFRKFLSYGSDVAHRENVLCPYDLTLERHRLMWLYLQQESTFFTAENLSVLHVAPEQCFIDRFRAQKNL
;
A
#
# COMPACT_ATOMS: atom_id res chain seq x y z
N MET A 1 29.04 1.32 15.56
CA MET A 1 28.93 -0.13 15.84
C MET A 1 27.71 -0.51 16.68
N ARG A 2 27.38 0.15 17.80
CA ARG A 2 26.18 -0.15 18.63
C ARG A 2 24.82 0.01 17.91
N GLN A 3 24.64 0.94 17.00
CA GLN A 3 23.36 1.14 16.31
C GLN A 3 23.05 0.05 15.28
N ILE A 4 24.07 -0.52 14.63
CA ILE A 4 23.90 -1.60 13.65
C ILE A 4 23.50 -2.90 14.35
N ILE A 5 24.08 -3.17 15.50
CA ILE A 5 23.77 -4.38 16.31
C ILE A 5 22.31 -4.34 16.80
N ASN A 6 21.85 -3.19 17.28
CA ASN A 6 20.45 -3.02 17.70
C ASN A 6 19.45 -3.19 16.54
N PHE A 7 19.83 -2.74 15.35
CA PHE A 7 18.96 -2.86 14.17
C PHE A 7 18.85 -4.30 13.67
N VAL A 8 19.95 -5.06 13.64
CA VAL A 8 19.96 -6.48 13.27
C VAL A 8 19.24 -7.33 14.33
N PHE A 9 19.46 -7.05 15.61
CA PHE A 9 18.78 -7.74 16.70
C PHE A 9 17.26 -7.50 16.66
N MET A 10 16.82 -6.27 16.45
CA MET A 10 15.39 -5.94 16.27
C MET A 10 14.76 -6.65 15.07
N LYS A 11 15.47 -6.73 13.94
CA LYS A 11 14.98 -7.49 12.75
C LYS A 11 14.83 -8.98 13.04
N THR A 12 15.76 -9.58 13.77
CA THR A 12 15.72 -11.01 14.12
C THR A 12 14.60 -11.32 15.10
N VAL A 13 14.42 -10.50 16.13
CA VAL A 13 13.31 -10.62 17.09
C VAL A 13 11.96 -10.41 16.40
N TYR A 14 11.86 -9.44 15.52
CA TYR A 14 10.66 -9.19 14.72
C TYR A 14 10.30 -10.37 13.80
N LYS A 15 11.27 -10.92 13.06
CA LYS A 15 11.07 -12.13 12.24
C LYS A 15 10.64 -13.33 13.08
N PHE A 16 11.27 -13.55 14.23
CA PHE A 16 10.93 -14.64 15.14
C PHE A 16 9.51 -14.49 15.70
N LEU A 17 9.12 -13.29 16.10
CA LEU A 17 7.75 -12.99 16.57
C LEU A 17 6.71 -13.23 15.46
N LEU A 18 6.97 -12.75 14.26
CA LEU A 18 6.07 -12.92 13.12
C LEU A 18 5.88 -14.40 12.73
N ASN A 19 6.93 -15.21 12.82
CA ASN A 19 6.86 -16.64 12.50
C ASN A 19 6.10 -17.46 13.54
N LYS A 20 6.03 -17.01 14.81
CA LYS A 20 5.27 -17.67 15.87
C LYS A 20 3.82 -17.24 16.00
N LEU A 21 3.46 -16.08 15.44
CA LEU A 21 2.11 -15.57 15.51
C LEU A 21 1.21 -16.26 14.46
N PRO A 22 0.03 -16.74 14.85
CA PRO A 22 -0.91 -17.32 13.90
C PRO A 22 -1.35 -16.29 12.86
N ARG A 23 -1.47 -16.70 11.60
CA ARG A 23 -1.87 -15.82 10.47
C ARG A 23 -3.10 -14.93 10.75
N PRO A 24 -4.18 -15.42 11.42
CA PRO A 24 -5.32 -14.57 11.73
C PRO A 24 -4.98 -13.37 12.62
N LEU A 25 -4.05 -13.54 13.56
CA LEU A 25 -3.62 -12.45 14.44
C LEU A 25 -2.77 -11.41 13.69
N LEU A 26 -1.88 -11.87 12.79
CA LEU A 26 -1.11 -10.98 11.92
C LEU A 26 -2.01 -10.14 11.01
N ILE A 27 -3.07 -10.73 10.48
CA ILE A 27 -4.08 -10.02 9.68
C ILE A 27 -4.77 -8.95 10.53
N ARG A 28 -5.21 -9.27 11.75
CA ARG A 28 -5.83 -8.29 12.68
C ARG A 28 -4.87 -7.15 13.02
N LEU A 29 -3.60 -7.46 13.31
CA LEU A 29 -2.57 -6.45 13.57
C LEU A 29 -2.32 -5.55 12.35
N SER A 30 -2.37 -6.10 11.14
CA SER A 30 -2.23 -5.30 9.91
C SER A 30 -3.38 -4.30 9.73
N TYR A 31 -4.60 -4.64 10.11
CA TYR A 31 -5.73 -3.69 10.10
C TYR A 31 -5.55 -2.57 11.12
N VAL A 32 -5.09 -2.90 12.33
CA VAL A 32 -4.76 -1.89 13.34
C VAL A 32 -3.64 -0.97 12.85
N PHE A 33 -2.58 -1.55 12.29
CA PHE A 33 -1.49 -0.79 11.69
C PHE A 33 -1.97 0.11 10.54
N LYS A 34 -2.82 -0.42 9.65
CA LYS A 34 -3.43 0.35 8.54
C LYS A 34 -4.21 1.57 9.05
N PHE A 35 -4.85 1.47 10.22
CA PHE A 35 -5.57 2.59 10.82
C PHE A 35 -4.62 3.69 11.34
N PHE A 36 -3.51 3.31 11.98
CA PHE A 36 -2.57 4.26 12.58
C PHE A 36 -1.46 4.73 11.62
N ALA A 37 -1.09 3.93 10.64
CA ALA A 37 0.01 4.24 9.72
C ALA A 37 -0.15 5.59 9.00
N PRO A 38 -1.34 5.96 8.46
CA PRO A 38 -1.53 7.24 7.82
C PRO A 38 -1.26 8.43 8.75
N LEU A 39 -1.60 8.28 10.03
CA LEU A 39 -1.40 9.32 11.04
C LEU A 39 0.09 9.51 11.36
N ILE A 40 0.81 8.39 11.55
CA ILE A 40 2.25 8.37 11.86
C ILE A 40 3.07 8.89 10.68
N TYR A 41 2.69 8.54 9.44
CA TYR A 41 3.42 8.89 8.23
C TYR A 41 2.95 10.19 7.57
N LYS A 42 1.99 10.91 8.15
CA LYS A 42 1.46 12.18 7.63
C LYS A 42 2.59 13.19 7.35
N GLY A 43 2.52 13.85 6.21
CA GLY A 43 3.51 14.86 5.78
C GLY A 43 3.24 15.29 4.33
N ASN A 44 4.14 16.09 3.75
CA ASN A 44 3.94 16.71 2.43
C ASN A 44 5.05 16.38 1.42
N LYS A 45 5.85 15.33 1.65
CA LYS A 45 6.99 15.01 0.76
C LYS A 45 6.60 14.12 -0.42
N VAL A 46 5.61 13.25 -0.23
CA VAL A 46 5.09 12.33 -1.26
C VAL A 46 3.58 12.32 -1.22
N GLU A 47 2.96 12.17 -2.40
CA GLU A 47 1.51 12.10 -2.56
C GLU A 47 1.13 10.79 -3.25
N CYS A 48 0.07 10.16 -2.78
CA CYS A 48 -0.48 8.98 -3.43
C CYS A 48 -1.64 9.41 -4.35
N PRO A 49 -1.54 9.23 -5.67
CA PRO A 49 -2.59 9.65 -6.60
C PRO A 49 -3.89 8.84 -6.45
N VAL A 50 -3.83 7.67 -5.82
CA VAL A 50 -5.00 6.81 -5.63
C VAL A 50 -5.85 7.25 -4.44
N CYS A 51 -5.24 7.58 -3.29
CA CYS A 51 -5.97 8.03 -2.10
C CYS A 51 -5.88 9.54 -1.86
N GLU A 52 -5.09 10.27 -2.67
CA GLU A 52 -4.88 11.73 -2.60
C GLU A 52 -4.31 12.23 -1.26
N ASN A 53 -3.81 11.31 -0.44
CA ASN A 53 -3.20 11.63 0.83
C ASN A 53 -1.71 11.93 0.67
N LYS A 54 -1.21 12.84 1.53
CA LYS A 54 0.19 13.27 1.57
C LYS A 54 0.92 12.69 2.77
N PHE A 55 2.13 12.21 2.54
CA PHE A 55 2.95 11.53 3.54
C PHE A 55 4.38 12.08 3.57
N ARG A 56 5.10 11.80 4.67
CA ARG A 56 6.55 12.08 4.76
C ARG A 56 7.35 11.14 3.87
N LYS A 57 6.92 9.89 3.79
CA LYS A 57 7.46 8.83 2.95
C LYS A 57 6.44 7.69 2.85
N PHE A 58 6.57 6.86 1.84
CA PHE A 58 5.88 5.59 1.79
C PHE A 58 6.58 4.53 2.64
N LEU A 59 5.90 3.42 2.90
CA LEU A 59 6.46 2.26 3.58
C LEU A 59 7.37 1.48 2.63
N SER A 60 8.25 0.66 3.20
CA SER A 60 9.00 -0.33 2.44
C SER A 60 8.16 -1.57 2.16
N TYR A 61 8.49 -2.28 1.08
CA TYR A 61 7.82 -3.52 0.68
C TYR A 61 8.81 -4.49 0.05
N GLY A 62 8.58 -5.79 0.26
CA GLY A 62 9.35 -6.88 -0.31
C GLY A 62 10.11 -7.69 0.75
N SER A 63 10.69 -8.81 0.29
CA SER A 63 11.55 -9.67 1.08
C SER A 63 13.03 -9.27 0.94
N ASP A 64 13.90 -9.95 1.68
CA ASP A 64 15.34 -9.61 1.77
C ASP A 64 16.05 -9.43 0.41
N VAL A 65 15.64 -10.19 -0.61
CA VAL A 65 16.24 -10.13 -1.97
C VAL A 65 15.62 -9.02 -2.84
N ALA A 66 14.34 -8.71 -2.61
CA ALA A 66 13.56 -7.75 -3.40
C ALA A 66 13.00 -6.62 -2.52
N HIS A 67 13.71 -6.26 -1.45
CA HIS A 67 13.31 -5.18 -0.56
C HIS A 67 13.44 -3.83 -1.24
N ARG A 68 12.34 -3.08 -1.28
CA ARG A 68 12.29 -1.72 -1.84
C ARG A 68 11.78 -0.75 -0.79
N GLU A 69 12.46 0.36 -0.64
CA GLU A 69 12.06 1.42 0.27
C GLU A 69 11.16 2.43 -0.41
N ASN A 70 10.31 3.09 0.37
CA ASN A 70 9.46 4.20 -0.07
C ASN A 70 8.50 3.85 -1.23
N VAL A 71 7.89 2.67 -1.20
CA VAL A 71 7.07 2.15 -2.30
C VAL A 71 5.60 1.90 -1.96
N LEU A 72 5.28 1.53 -0.71
CA LEU A 72 3.95 1.12 -0.29
C LEU A 72 3.23 2.28 0.40
N CYS A 73 2.06 2.65 -0.11
CA CYS A 73 1.24 3.70 0.51
C CYS A 73 0.75 3.27 1.90
N PRO A 74 0.93 4.10 2.95
CA PRO A 74 0.48 3.77 4.31
C PRO A 74 -1.04 3.67 4.48
N TYR A 75 -1.82 4.28 3.59
CA TYR A 75 -3.28 4.34 3.69
C TYR A 75 -3.98 3.22 2.92
N ASP A 76 -3.74 3.14 1.63
CA ASP A 76 -4.45 2.22 0.73
C ASP A 76 -3.61 1.00 0.32
N LEU A 77 -2.35 0.93 0.77
CA LEU A 77 -1.39 -0.14 0.48
C LEU A 77 -1.08 -0.30 -1.02
N THR A 78 -1.24 0.76 -1.80
CA THR A 78 -0.85 0.77 -3.21
C THR A 78 0.67 0.78 -3.37
N LEU A 79 1.15 -0.03 -4.31
CA LEU A 79 2.53 -0.02 -4.81
C LEU A 79 2.68 0.91 -6.01
N GLU A 80 3.91 1.09 -6.50
CA GLU A 80 4.21 1.96 -7.65
C GLU A 80 3.41 1.56 -8.90
N ARG A 81 3.32 0.24 -9.19
CA ARG A 81 2.57 -0.27 -10.34
C ARG A 81 1.07 0.08 -10.26
N HIS A 82 0.49 0.07 -9.06
CA HIS A 82 -0.91 0.45 -8.85
C HIS A 82 -1.11 1.94 -9.09
N ARG A 83 -0.22 2.77 -8.57
CA ARG A 83 -0.26 4.22 -8.77
C ARG A 83 -0.06 4.60 -10.24
N LEU A 84 0.86 3.91 -10.94
CA LEU A 84 1.06 4.10 -12.37
C LEU A 84 -0.18 3.73 -13.18
N MET A 85 -0.78 2.57 -12.89
CA MET A 85 -2.02 2.15 -13.56
C MET A 85 -3.16 3.14 -13.30
N TRP A 86 -3.31 3.63 -12.07
CA TRP A 86 -4.31 4.63 -11.73
C TRP A 86 -4.13 5.94 -12.51
N LEU A 87 -2.92 6.46 -12.59
CA LEU A 87 -2.59 7.65 -13.36
C LEU A 87 -2.84 7.44 -14.87
N TYR A 88 -2.48 6.27 -15.40
CA TYR A 88 -2.78 5.92 -16.80
C TYR A 88 -4.28 5.92 -17.05
N LEU A 89 -5.07 5.31 -16.17
CA LEU A 89 -6.53 5.31 -16.30
C LEU A 89 -7.13 6.72 -16.26
N GLN A 90 -6.54 7.63 -15.47
CA GLN A 90 -6.98 9.02 -15.37
C GLN A 90 -6.57 9.89 -16.56
N GLN A 91 -5.36 9.70 -17.09
CA GLN A 91 -4.76 10.62 -18.04
C GLN A 91 -4.83 10.14 -19.49
N GLU A 92 -4.69 8.84 -19.70
CA GLU A 92 -4.54 8.23 -21.03
C GLU A 92 -5.72 7.36 -21.44
N SER A 93 -6.78 7.28 -20.62
CA SER A 93 -7.95 6.49 -20.94
C SER A 93 -9.25 7.20 -20.63
N THR A 94 -10.35 6.70 -21.18
CA THR A 94 -11.72 7.19 -20.91
C THR A 94 -12.38 6.48 -19.72
N PHE A 95 -11.61 5.76 -18.91
CA PHE A 95 -12.13 4.91 -17.83
C PHE A 95 -13.04 5.66 -16.85
N PHE A 96 -12.69 6.88 -16.47
CA PHE A 96 -13.46 7.70 -15.53
C PHE A 96 -14.51 8.62 -16.18
N THR A 97 -14.50 8.75 -17.52
CA THR A 97 -15.33 9.68 -18.26
C THR A 97 -16.35 9.02 -19.17
N ALA A 98 -16.11 7.77 -19.59
CA ALA A 98 -17.06 7.02 -20.42
C ALA A 98 -18.30 6.62 -19.61
N GLU A 99 -19.48 6.72 -20.23
CA GLU A 99 -20.74 6.26 -19.66
C GLU A 99 -20.98 4.77 -19.93
N ASN A 100 -21.63 4.08 -18.99
CA ASN A 100 -22.00 2.66 -19.11
C ASN A 100 -20.83 1.74 -19.47
N LEU A 101 -19.70 1.92 -18.80
CA LEU A 101 -18.50 1.14 -19.03
C LEU A 101 -18.61 -0.25 -18.38
N SER A 102 -18.36 -1.31 -19.14
CA SER A 102 -18.22 -2.67 -18.60
C SER A 102 -16.74 -3.03 -18.47
N VAL A 103 -16.30 -3.37 -17.26
CA VAL A 103 -14.88 -3.63 -16.95
C VAL A 103 -14.69 -5.05 -16.46
N LEU A 104 -13.85 -5.82 -17.15
CA LEU A 104 -13.35 -7.10 -16.67
C LEU A 104 -12.01 -6.90 -15.94
N HIS A 105 -12.03 -7.03 -14.62
CA HIS A 105 -10.83 -6.92 -13.80
C HIS A 105 -10.30 -8.31 -13.43
N VAL A 106 -9.32 -8.81 -14.17
CA VAL A 106 -8.71 -10.12 -13.95
C VAL A 106 -7.74 -10.04 -12.76
N ALA A 107 -7.81 -11.01 -11.85
CA ALA A 107 -7.02 -11.04 -10.61
C ALA A 107 -7.07 -9.71 -9.84
N PRO A 108 -8.25 -9.28 -9.38
CA PRO A 108 -8.46 -7.94 -8.86
C PRO A 108 -7.59 -7.64 -7.65
N GLU A 109 -6.85 -6.55 -7.73
CA GLU A 109 -6.05 -6.06 -6.63
C GLU A 109 -6.91 -5.39 -5.57
N GLN A 110 -6.73 -5.78 -4.31
CA GLN A 110 -7.55 -5.35 -3.17
C GLN A 110 -7.64 -3.82 -3.04
N CYS A 111 -6.56 -3.10 -3.37
CA CYS A 111 -6.53 -1.64 -3.29
C CYS A 111 -7.45 -0.93 -4.30
N PHE A 112 -7.90 -1.60 -5.36
CA PHE A 112 -8.79 -1.03 -6.38
C PHE A 112 -10.24 -1.49 -6.28
N ILE A 113 -10.51 -2.63 -5.64
CA ILE A 113 -11.86 -3.21 -5.60
C ILE A 113 -12.90 -2.19 -5.14
N ASP A 114 -12.67 -1.58 -3.97
CA ASP A 114 -13.64 -0.64 -3.40
C ASP A 114 -13.72 0.66 -4.21
N ARG A 115 -12.60 1.07 -4.82
CA ARG A 115 -12.56 2.29 -5.64
C ARG A 115 -13.26 2.13 -6.96
N PHE A 116 -13.10 0.98 -7.64
CA PHE A 116 -13.80 0.72 -8.88
C PHE A 116 -15.31 0.52 -8.64
N ARG A 117 -15.69 -0.19 -7.57
CA ARG A 117 -17.10 -0.32 -7.19
C ARG A 117 -17.78 1.01 -6.85
N ALA A 118 -17.02 2.00 -6.40
CA ALA A 118 -17.56 3.33 -6.11
C ALA A 118 -17.71 4.23 -7.35
N GLN A 119 -17.22 3.80 -8.52
CA GLN A 119 -17.40 4.55 -9.76
C GLN A 119 -18.85 4.43 -10.24
N LYS A 120 -19.44 5.57 -10.58
CA LYS A 120 -20.86 5.65 -11.02
C LYS A 120 -21.07 5.26 -12.48
N ASN A 121 -20.00 5.21 -13.24
CA ASN A 121 -20.01 4.93 -14.68
C ASN A 121 -19.73 3.46 -15.02
N LEU A 122 -19.53 2.60 -14.01
CA LEU A 122 -19.32 1.15 -14.13
C LEU A 122 -20.60 0.37 -13.88
#